data_91de1417d961e4951e5a6869076f52b9
#
_entry.id   91de1417d961e4951e5a6869076f52b9
#
_cell.length_a   1.000
_cell.length_b   1.000
_cell.length_c   1.000
_cell.angle_alpha   90.00
_cell.angle_beta   90.00
_cell.angle_gamma   90.00
#
_symmetry.space_group_name_H-M   'P 1'
#
loop_
_entity.id
_entity.type
_entity.pdbx_description
1 polymer ?
#
loop_
_entity_poly.entity_id
_entity_poly.type
_entity_poly.pdbx_seq_one_letter_code
_entity_poly.pdbx_strand_id
1 'polypeptide(L)'
;MIISCMGHAKFVIELDNGLRIVTDPYDASCGYPVTANPADVVLVSHQHHDHNAVETIPGNPRVIDRAGDFDLGGGAAVRAIEAYHDEQQGKLRGKTLLFCLKAEGLTVMHLGDLGHMLTTEQRLLLGSADIVMLPVGGYY
;
A
#
# COMPACT_ATOMS: atom_id res chain seq x y z
N MET A 1 17.13 -0.14 -2.74
CA MET A 1 15.75 -0.55 -2.36
C MET A 1 15.56 -2.05 -2.53
N ILE A 2 14.96 -2.72 -1.56
CA ILE A 2 14.56 -4.15 -1.62
C ILE A 2 13.06 -4.21 -1.40
N ILE A 3 12.32 -4.95 -2.25
CA ILE A 3 10.88 -5.17 -2.13
C ILE A 3 10.64 -6.66 -1.98
N SER A 4 9.99 -7.05 -0.89
CA SER A 4 9.67 -8.45 -0.56
C SER A 4 8.16 -8.63 -0.48
N CYS A 5 7.60 -9.56 -1.27
CA CYS A 5 6.19 -9.95 -1.17
C CYS A 5 6.02 -10.96 -0.03
N MET A 6 5.18 -10.64 0.94
CA MET A 6 4.94 -11.46 2.13
C MET A 6 3.68 -12.33 2.01
N GLY A 7 2.94 -12.17 0.92
CA GLY A 7 1.64 -12.77 0.67
C GLY A 7 0.51 -11.75 0.68
N HIS A 8 -0.60 -12.07 0.03
CA HIS A 8 -1.74 -11.16 -0.15
C HIS A 8 -1.29 -9.80 -0.70
N ALA A 9 -1.67 -8.70 -0.07
CA ALA A 9 -1.26 -7.34 -0.44
C ALA A 9 -0.11 -6.79 0.43
N LYS A 10 0.47 -7.62 1.31
CA LYS A 10 1.55 -7.21 2.20
C LYS A 10 2.90 -7.27 1.49
N PHE A 11 3.53 -6.12 1.35
CA PHE A 11 4.91 -5.99 0.91
C PHE A 11 5.75 -5.31 2.00
N VAL A 12 7.01 -5.70 2.08
CA VAL A 12 8.04 -5.02 2.87
C VAL A 12 8.98 -4.32 1.91
N ILE A 13 9.13 -3.02 2.06
CA ILE A 13 10.01 -2.18 1.25
C ILE A 13 11.09 -1.64 2.17
N GLU A 14 12.35 -2.01 1.90
CA GLU A 14 13.52 -1.57 2.66
C GLU A 14 14.36 -0.65 1.78
N LEU A 15 14.59 0.58 2.25
CA LEU A 15 15.44 1.56 1.58
C LEU A 15 16.89 1.44 2.05
N ASP A 16 17.84 1.88 1.23
CA ASP A 16 19.28 1.82 1.53
C ASP A 16 19.66 2.65 2.77
N ASN A 17 18.85 3.67 3.10
CA ASN A 17 19.01 4.46 4.32
C ASN A 17 18.45 3.78 5.59
N GLY A 18 17.91 2.57 5.48
CA GLY A 18 17.34 1.79 6.57
C GLY A 18 15.86 2.03 6.84
N LEU A 19 15.20 2.97 6.15
CA LEU A 19 13.75 3.18 6.28
C LEU A 19 13.00 1.93 5.80
N ARG A 20 12.08 1.45 6.63
CA ARG A 20 11.23 0.28 6.33
C ARG A 20 9.77 0.67 6.23
N ILE A 21 9.14 0.28 5.14
CA ILE A 21 7.74 0.53 4.85
C ILE A 21 7.05 -0.82 4.66
N VAL A 22 5.90 -1.01 5.30
CA VAL A 22 5.03 -2.19 5.11
C VAL A 22 3.71 -1.73 4.52
N THR A 23 3.21 -2.44 3.51
CA THR A 23 1.87 -2.22 2.95
C THR A 23 0.91 -3.28 3.47
N ASP A 24 -0.35 -2.91 3.69
CA ASP A 24 -1.51 -3.77 3.93
C ASP A 24 -1.21 -5.01 4.77
N PRO A 25 -0.82 -4.84 6.06
CA PRO A 25 -0.56 -5.97 6.93
C PRO A 25 -1.86 -6.76 7.19
N TYR A 26 -1.73 -8.08 7.22
CA TYR A 26 -2.83 -9.01 7.49
C TYR A 26 -2.56 -9.84 8.74
N ASP A 27 -3.61 -10.43 9.30
CA ASP A 27 -3.55 -11.37 10.41
C ASP A 27 -3.63 -12.86 9.94
N ALA A 28 -3.62 -13.77 10.89
CA ALA A 28 -3.63 -15.21 10.60
C ALA A 28 -4.90 -15.70 9.88
N SER A 29 -5.98 -14.93 9.86
CA SER A 29 -7.23 -15.32 9.18
C SER A 29 -7.09 -15.36 7.66
N CYS A 30 -6.10 -14.65 7.09
CA CYS A 30 -5.81 -14.67 5.66
C CYS A 30 -5.16 -15.96 5.15
N GLY A 31 -4.78 -16.88 6.04
CA GLY A 31 -4.18 -18.16 5.67
C GLY A 31 -2.70 -18.09 5.25
N TYR A 32 -2.08 -16.93 5.31
CA TYR A 32 -0.65 -16.75 5.12
C TYR A 32 0.09 -16.72 6.46
N PRO A 33 1.38 -17.12 6.51
CA PRO A 33 2.19 -16.95 7.71
C PRO A 33 2.31 -15.48 8.10
N VAL A 34 1.91 -15.15 9.32
CA VAL A 34 2.10 -13.80 9.86
C VAL A 34 3.55 -13.65 10.30
N THR A 35 4.28 -12.81 9.59
CA THR A 35 5.67 -12.49 9.92
C THR A 35 5.74 -11.14 10.63
N ALA A 36 6.46 -11.08 11.74
CA ALA A 36 6.74 -9.85 12.46
C ALA A 36 7.81 -9.05 11.70
N ASN A 37 7.37 -8.15 10.84
CA ASN A 37 8.25 -7.28 10.05
C ASN A 37 8.26 -5.88 10.70
N PRO A 38 9.30 -5.50 11.49
CA PRO A 38 9.40 -4.15 12.02
C PRO A 38 9.37 -3.12 10.89
N ALA A 39 8.63 -2.04 11.07
CA ALA A 39 8.53 -0.97 10.09
C ALA A 39 8.50 0.40 10.77
N ASP A 40 8.99 1.42 10.05
CA ASP A 40 8.87 2.83 10.44
C ASP A 40 7.54 3.41 9.97
N VAL A 41 7.04 2.91 8.82
CA VAL A 41 5.80 3.36 8.20
C VAL A 41 4.96 2.16 7.77
N VAL A 42 3.66 2.24 8.00
CA VAL A 42 2.67 1.28 7.49
C VAL A 42 1.70 2.03 6.58
N LEU A 43 1.52 1.53 5.36
CA LEU A 43 0.54 2.04 4.40
C LEU A 43 -0.67 1.09 4.43
N VAL A 44 -1.83 1.61 4.78
CA VAL A 44 -3.09 0.84 4.82
C VAL A 44 -4.00 1.35 3.72
N SER A 45 -4.25 0.51 2.71
CA SER A 45 -5.07 0.92 1.57
C SER A 45 -6.54 1.08 1.93
N HIS A 46 -7.06 0.24 2.81
CA HIS A 46 -8.44 0.31 3.32
C HIS A 46 -8.62 -0.52 4.59
N GLN A 47 -9.79 -0.42 5.20
CA GLN A 47 -10.05 -0.95 6.54
C GLN A 47 -10.65 -2.38 6.54
N HIS A 48 -10.49 -3.17 5.48
CA HIS A 48 -10.82 -4.59 5.55
C HIS A 48 -9.78 -5.32 6.41
N HIS A 49 -10.24 -6.37 7.12
CA HIS A 49 -9.45 -7.08 8.14
C HIS A 49 -8.16 -7.72 7.60
N ASP A 50 -8.12 -7.98 6.31
CA ASP A 50 -6.99 -8.56 5.59
C ASP A 50 -5.99 -7.53 5.06
N HIS A 51 -6.19 -6.22 5.36
CA HIS A 51 -5.32 -5.11 4.95
C HIS A 51 -4.92 -4.17 6.09
N ASN A 52 -5.55 -4.26 7.27
CA ASN A 52 -5.40 -3.28 8.34
C ASN A 52 -4.86 -3.83 9.66
N ALA A 53 -4.28 -5.03 9.67
CA ALA A 53 -3.77 -5.68 10.88
C ALA A 53 -2.44 -5.04 11.35
N VAL A 54 -2.45 -3.73 11.61
CA VAL A 54 -1.28 -2.93 12.02
C VAL A 54 -0.67 -3.45 13.32
N GLU A 55 -1.47 -4.04 14.20
CA GLU A 55 -1.03 -4.64 15.46
C GLU A 55 -0.05 -5.82 15.26
N THR A 56 0.00 -6.40 14.06
CA THR A 56 0.97 -7.45 13.71
C THR A 56 2.37 -6.90 13.39
N ILE A 57 2.49 -5.57 13.28
CA ILE A 57 3.75 -4.89 12.98
C ILE A 57 4.39 -4.43 14.30
N PRO A 58 5.58 -4.95 14.66
CA PRO A 58 6.25 -4.57 15.90
C PRO A 58 6.66 -3.11 15.93
N GLY A 59 6.70 -2.54 17.12
CA GLY A 59 7.11 -1.15 17.36
C GLY A 59 5.92 -0.20 17.38
N ASN A 60 6.16 1.03 16.95
CA ASN A 60 5.14 2.08 16.86
C ASN A 60 5.25 2.80 15.50
N PRO A 61 4.93 2.11 14.39
CA PRO A 61 5.07 2.68 13.07
C PRO A 61 4.11 3.85 12.86
N ARG A 62 4.52 4.80 12.03
CA ARG A 62 3.63 5.82 11.50
C ARG A 62 2.64 5.17 10.52
N VAL A 63 1.35 5.23 10.80
CA VAL A 63 0.31 4.69 9.93
C VAL A 63 -0.18 5.77 8.97
N ILE A 64 -0.26 5.44 7.68
CA ILE A 64 -0.85 6.26 6.62
C ILE A 64 -2.02 5.49 6.03
N ASP A 65 -3.23 5.93 6.36
CA ASP A 65 -4.51 5.32 6.00
C ASP A 65 -5.50 6.35 5.42
N ARG A 66 -4.98 7.48 4.92
CA ARG A 66 -5.77 8.56 4.32
C ARG A 66 -5.06 9.14 3.09
N ALA A 67 -5.83 9.76 2.22
CA ALA A 67 -5.30 10.49 1.07
C ALA A 67 -4.45 11.69 1.49
N GLY A 68 -3.44 12.01 0.71
CA GLY A 68 -2.53 13.14 0.91
C GLY A 68 -1.12 12.87 0.41
N ASP A 69 -0.26 13.85 0.61
CA ASP A 69 1.17 13.77 0.36
C ASP A 69 1.91 13.74 1.70
N PHE A 70 2.80 12.77 1.85
CA PHE A 70 3.51 12.53 3.10
C PHE A 70 5.02 12.42 2.85
N ASP A 71 5.78 13.27 3.50
CA ASP A 71 7.22 13.11 3.60
C ASP A 71 7.53 12.01 4.63
N LEU A 72 8.33 11.04 4.22
CA LEU A 72 8.77 9.92 5.08
C LEU A 72 10.18 10.14 5.63
N GLY A 73 10.85 11.22 5.23
CA GLY A 73 12.25 11.48 5.55
C GLY A 73 13.22 10.73 4.63
N GLY A 74 14.52 11.08 4.74
CA GLY A 74 15.57 10.40 3.97
C GLY A 74 15.44 10.48 2.45
N GLY A 75 14.69 11.46 1.92
CA GLY A 75 14.43 11.60 0.49
C GLY A 75 13.30 10.70 -0.03
N ALA A 76 12.56 10.05 0.86
CA ALA A 76 11.39 9.24 0.51
C ALA A 76 10.10 10.01 0.78
N ALA A 77 9.14 9.92 -0.13
CA ALA A 77 7.81 10.51 0.00
C ALA A 77 6.75 9.58 -0.60
N VAL A 78 5.56 9.59 -0.01
CA VAL A 78 4.42 8.83 -0.52
C VAL A 78 3.23 9.75 -0.77
N ARG A 79 2.61 9.60 -1.94
CA ARG A 79 1.30 10.15 -2.27
C ARG A 79 0.26 9.05 -2.17
N ALA A 80 -0.82 9.31 -1.43
CA ALA A 80 -1.98 8.43 -1.34
C ALA A 80 -3.18 9.12 -2.00
N ILE A 81 -3.84 8.44 -2.93
CA ILE A 81 -5.05 8.94 -3.60
C ILE A 81 -6.21 7.98 -3.42
N GLU A 82 -7.43 8.51 -3.36
CA GLU A 82 -8.64 7.69 -3.25
C GLU A 82 -8.98 7.00 -4.58
N ALA A 83 -9.42 5.75 -4.46
CA ALA A 83 -10.01 4.96 -5.52
C ALA A 83 -11.15 4.11 -4.95
N TYR A 84 -11.81 3.32 -5.77
CA TYR A 84 -12.88 2.43 -5.35
C TYR A 84 -12.46 0.96 -5.46
N HIS A 85 -12.92 0.16 -4.52
CA HIS A 85 -12.72 -1.28 -4.48
C HIS A 85 -13.72 -2.05 -5.36
N ASP A 86 -14.49 -1.35 -6.19
CA ASP A 86 -15.45 -1.92 -7.13
C ASP A 86 -15.74 -0.98 -8.30
N GLU A 87 -16.40 -1.50 -9.34
CA GLU A 87 -16.80 -0.72 -10.52
C GLU A 87 -18.04 0.15 -10.29
N GLN A 88 -18.66 0.08 -9.11
CA GLN A 88 -19.88 0.82 -8.76
C GLN A 88 -19.61 2.00 -7.81
N GLN A 89 -18.41 2.59 -7.91
CA GLN A 89 -18.01 3.74 -7.10
C GLN A 89 -18.07 3.46 -5.59
N GLY A 90 -17.62 2.29 -5.19
CA GLY A 90 -17.52 1.88 -3.79
C GLY A 90 -18.83 1.43 -3.16
N LYS A 91 -19.90 1.24 -3.94
CA LYS A 91 -21.20 0.81 -3.39
C LYS A 91 -21.19 -0.62 -2.85
N LEU A 92 -20.33 -1.47 -3.36
CA LEU A 92 -20.25 -2.88 -2.97
C LEU A 92 -19.19 -3.11 -1.89
N ARG A 93 -17.99 -2.53 -2.06
CA ARG A 93 -16.80 -2.84 -1.23
C ARG A 93 -16.12 -1.60 -0.65
N GLY A 94 -16.63 -0.41 -0.94
CA GLY A 94 -16.11 0.83 -0.40
C GLY A 94 -14.94 1.40 -1.21
N LYS A 95 -14.12 2.18 -0.50
CA LYS A 95 -12.95 2.87 -1.06
C LYS A 95 -11.67 2.11 -0.74
N THR A 96 -10.66 2.33 -1.55
CA THR A 96 -9.27 1.93 -1.32
C THR A 96 -8.34 3.12 -1.58
N LEU A 97 -7.12 3.08 -1.07
CA LEU A 97 -6.07 4.04 -1.39
C LEU A 97 -5.09 3.40 -2.37
N LEU A 98 -4.63 4.22 -3.29
CA LEU A 98 -3.51 3.91 -4.16
C LEU A 98 -2.31 4.70 -3.66
N PHE A 99 -1.18 4.04 -3.48
CA PHE A 99 0.04 4.67 -2.99
C PHE A 99 1.07 4.80 -4.12
N CYS A 100 1.68 5.97 -4.21
CA CYS A 100 2.81 6.25 -5.09
C CYS A 100 4.00 6.65 -4.22
N LEU A 101 4.91 5.72 -3.98
CA LEU A 101 6.14 5.92 -3.22
C LEU A 101 7.25 6.37 -4.18
N LYS A 102 7.88 7.49 -3.87
CA LYS A 102 9.08 7.97 -4.54
C LYS A 102 10.25 7.88 -3.58
N ALA A 103 11.26 7.09 -3.93
CA ALA A 103 12.48 6.91 -3.13
C ALA A 103 13.62 6.41 -4.02
N GLU A 104 14.83 6.83 -3.76
CA GLU A 104 16.05 6.34 -4.43
C GLU A 104 16.01 6.45 -5.96
N GLY A 105 15.32 7.50 -6.47
CA GLY A 105 15.16 7.72 -7.91
C GLY A 105 14.12 6.82 -8.58
N LEU A 106 13.44 5.96 -7.83
CA LEU A 106 12.39 5.06 -8.31
C LEU A 106 11.01 5.53 -7.85
N THR A 107 10.01 5.20 -8.66
CA THR A 107 8.59 5.35 -8.34
C THR A 107 7.95 3.97 -8.24
N VAL A 108 7.48 3.62 -7.05
CA VAL A 108 6.79 2.36 -6.74
C VAL A 108 5.32 2.65 -6.47
N MET A 109 4.42 1.97 -7.17
CA MET A 109 2.99 2.08 -6.95
C MET A 109 2.45 0.83 -6.29
N HIS A 110 1.63 1.01 -5.25
CA HIS A 110 0.80 -0.04 -4.66
C HIS A 110 -0.66 0.33 -4.90
N LEU A 111 -1.38 -0.51 -5.62
CA LEU A 111 -2.74 -0.22 -6.07
C LEU A 111 -3.82 -0.75 -5.13
N GLY A 112 -3.43 -1.27 -3.94
CA GLY A 112 -4.38 -1.85 -2.99
C GLY A 112 -5.32 -2.83 -3.69
N ASP A 113 -6.60 -2.75 -3.34
CA ASP A 113 -7.66 -3.52 -3.98
C ASP A 113 -8.43 -2.65 -5.00
N LEU A 114 -7.69 -2.09 -5.96
CA LEU A 114 -8.29 -1.29 -7.03
C LEU A 114 -9.28 -2.12 -7.83
N GLY A 115 -10.57 -1.76 -7.80
CA GLY A 115 -11.67 -2.48 -8.41
C GLY A 115 -12.22 -1.84 -9.69
N HIS A 116 -11.55 -0.84 -10.26
CA HIS A 116 -12.00 -0.17 -11.48
C HIS A 116 -10.82 0.31 -12.34
N MET A 117 -11.10 0.71 -13.57
CA MET A 117 -10.10 1.35 -14.41
C MET A 117 -9.75 2.74 -13.88
N LEU A 118 -8.47 3.06 -13.79
CA LEU A 118 -7.99 4.37 -13.35
C LEU A 118 -8.58 5.49 -14.21
N THR A 119 -9.14 6.51 -13.59
CA THR A 119 -9.59 7.72 -14.26
C THR A 119 -8.40 8.50 -14.83
N THR A 120 -8.67 9.43 -15.75
CA THR A 120 -7.62 10.32 -16.28
C THR A 120 -6.97 11.15 -15.16
N GLU A 121 -7.75 11.63 -14.20
CA GLU A 121 -7.26 12.39 -13.06
C GLU A 121 -6.34 11.52 -12.19
N GLN A 122 -6.76 10.31 -11.81
CA GLN A 122 -5.93 9.39 -11.04
C GLN A 122 -4.62 9.06 -11.75
N ARG A 123 -4.65 8.82 -13.06
CA ARG A 123 -3.43 8.60 -13.86
C ARG A 123 -2.48 9.79 -13.86
N LEU A 124 -3.02 11.02 -13.95
CA LEU A 124 -2.20 12.23 -13.87
C LEU A 124 -1.58 12.42 -12.49
N LEU A 125 -2.33 12.13 -11.41
CA LEU A 125 -1.84 12.24 -10.03
C LEU A 125 -0.77 11.20 -9.71
N LEU A 126 -0.92 9.97 -10.18
CA LEU A 126 0.03 8.89 -9.98
C LEU A 126 1.29 9.06 -10.85
N GLY A 127 1.13 9.51 -12.09
CA GLY A 127 2.23 9.64 -13.04
C GLY A 127 2.70 8.28 -13.59
N SER A 128 4.01 8.18 -13.87
CA SER A 128 4.64 6.94 -14.30
C SER A 128 5.21 6.18 -13.12
N ALA A 129 5.28 4.85 -13.22
CA ALA A 129 5.89 3.97 -12.24
C ALA A 129 7.01 3.16 -12.86
N ASP A 130 8.04 2.89 -12.07
CA ASP A 130 9.08 1.92 -12.38
C ASP A 130 8.66 0.52 -11.92
N ILE A 131 7.91 0.44 -10.82
CA ILE A 131 7.41 -0.81 -10.22
C ILE A 131 5.94 -0.63 -9.86
N VAL A 132 5.10 -1.62 -10.19
CA VAL A 132 3.68 -1.63 -9.83
C VAL A 132 3.33 -2.92 -9.09
N MET A 133 2.78 -2.79 -7.90
CA MET A 133 2.17 -3.85 -7.11
C MET A 133 0.65 -3.73 -7.29
N LEU A 134 0.03 -4.71 -7.93
CA LEU A 134 -1.39 -4.68 -8.30
C LEU A 134 -2.08 -6.01 -7.95
N PRO A 135 -3.38 -5.99 -7.68
CA PRO A 135 -4.14 -7.21 -7.48
C PRO A 135 -4.21 -8.01 -8.80
N VAL A 136 -3.91 -9.29 -8.73
CA VAL A 136 -3.96 -10.23 -9.87
C VAL A 136 -4.93 -11.38 -9.63
N GLY A 137 -5.58 -11.41 -8.47
CA GLY A 137 -6.65 -12.35 -8.14
C GLY A 137 -7.93 -12.02 -8.92
N GLY A 138 -8.79 -13.00 -9.11
CA GLY A 138 -10.02 -12.86 -9.90
C GLY A 138 -11.31 -13.02 -9.08
N TYR A 139 -11.26 -13.04 -7.77
CA TYR A 139 -12.42 -13.27 -6.92
C TYR A 139 -13.04 -11.97 -6.37
N TYR A 140 -12.24 -10.94 -6.22
CA TYR A 140 -12.66 -9.61 -5.73
C TYR A 140 -12.47 -8.57 -6.81
#